data_b9d03b814e5c9a54ddc62a968424bdce
#
_entry.id   b9d03b814e5c9a54ddc62a968424bdce
#
_cell.length_a   1.000
_cell.length_b   1.000
_cell.length_c   1.000
_cell.angle_alpha   90.00
_cell.angle_beta   90.00
_cell.angle_gamma   90.00
#
_symmetry.space_group_name_H-M   'P 1'
#
loop_
_entity.id
_entity.type
_entity.pdbx_description
1 polymer ?
#
loop_
_entity_poly.entity_id
_entity_poly.type
_entity_poly.pdbx_seq_one_letter_code
_entity_poly.pdbx_strand_id
1 'polypeptide(L)'
;MTDVNPQTATVNAEIRIGNHTIRFSAQFSNEAIQLHELLPFFQNITDKVVEIAIAEVIESGKRISCHSGCGACCSQLVPISKAEGAALLNLIETLPEARRSEVRSRFAKNMAALEEADPGLFDKLEKAALDHDKERIKAIGLAYFDLDLPCPFLQDQSCSIHPQRPLSCREFLVVSDPAYCAKPDPAVVENVVLPKRVSSILYNLSSRDSNSDTGFMPLIQLLASAESIQIGQPTPAPAIDWVNRFLERLGG
;
A
#
# COMPACT_ATOMS: atom_id res chain seq x y z
N MET A 1 -3.78 32.31 -25.51
CA MET A 1 -3.14 32.77 -24.29
C MET A 1 -3.70 31.88 -23.19
N THR A 2 -2.95 30.85 -22.77
CA THR A 2 -3.36 29.97 -21.67
C THR A 2 -3.10 30.71 -20.39
N ASP A 3 -4.17 31.05 -19.67
CA ASP A 3 -4.09 31.60 -18.31
C ASP A 3 -3.32 30.61 -17.43
N VAL A 4 -2.06 30.90 -17.19
CA VAL A 4 -1.25 30.18 -16.19
C VAL A 4 -1.73 30.69 -14.84
N ASN A 5 -2.58 29.92 -14.17
CA ASN A 5 -2.93 30.19 -12.78
C ASN A 5 -1.65 30.10 -11.94
N PRO A 6 -1.19 31.20 -11.32
CA PRO A 6 0.09 31.22 -10.58
C PRO A 6 0.11 30.29 -9.36
N GLN A 7 -1.01 29.69 -8.99
CA GLN A 7 -1.16 28.76 -7.88
C GLN A 7 -1.00 27.28 -8.24
N THR A 8 -0.85 26.94 -9.52
CA THR A 8 -0.72 25.54 -9.98
C THR A 8 0.43 25.37 -10.94
N ALA A 9 1.11 24.24 -10.85
CA ALA A 9 2.11 23.77 -11.81
C ALA A 9 1.58 22.55 -12.58
N THR A 10 1.82 22.52 -13.88
CA THR A 10 1.50 21.36 -14.72
C THR A 10 2.73 20.47 -14.84
N VAL A 11 2.60 19.21 -14.48
CA VAL A 11 3.62 18.17 -14.69
C VAL A 11 3.20 17.34 -15.89
N ASN A 12 4.05 17.35 -16.91
CA ASN A 12 3.98 16.41 -18.01
C ASN A 12 5.16 15.45 -17.85
N ALA A 13 4.90 14.16 -17.69
CA ALA A 13 5.96 13.18 -17.55
C ALA A 13 5.72 11.98 -18.47
N GLU A 14 6.84 11.47 -18.94
CA GLU A 14 6.94 10.20 -19.64
C GLU A 14 7.90 9.31 -18.87
N ILE A 15 7.39 8.20 -18.35
CA ILE A 15 8.14 7.28 -17.49
C ILE A 15 8.29 5.97 -18.22
N ARG A 16 9.53 5.53 -18.40
CA ARG A 16 9.83 4.23 -18.98
C ARG A 16 9.85 3.17 -17.88
N ILE A 17 9.03 2.12 -18.02
CA ILE A 17 8.97 0.98 -17.12
C ILE A 17 9.15 -0.29 -17.96
N GLY A 18 10.34 -0.89 -17.92
CA GLY A 18 10.68 -1.98 -18.83
C GLY A 18 10.60 -1.53 -20.30
N ASN A 19 9.78 -2.22 -21.09
CA ASN A 19 9.51 -1.89 -22.49
C ASN A 19 8.29 -0.96 -22.68
N HIS A 20 7.63 -0.57 -21.60
CA HIS A 20 6.42 0.24 -21.63
C HIS A 20 6.71 1.68 -21.24
N THR A 21 5.85 2.57 -21.70
CA THR A 21 5.92 4.01 -21.40
C THR A 21 4.60 4.49 -20.81
N ILE A 22 4.65 5.00 -19.60
CA ILE A 22 3.51 5.67 -18.95
C ILE A 22 3.63 7.16 -19.23
N ARG A 23 2.60 7.75 -19.83
CA ARG A 23 2.48 9.20 -20.02
C ARG A 23 1.37 9.73 -19.13
N PHE A 24 1.63 10.81 -18.44
CA PHE A 24 0.60 11.54 -17.74
C PHE A 24 0.82 13.04 -17.81
N SER A 25 -0.28 13.76 -17.67
CA SER A 25 -0.32 15.20 -17.49
C SER A 25 -1.24 15.50 -16.32
N ALA A 26 -0.73 16.21 -15.32
CA ALA A 26 -1.49 16.55 -14.13
C ALA A 26 -1.14 17.95 -13.66
N GLN A 27 -2.13 18.66 -13.11
CA GLN A 27 -1.94 19.94 -12.46
C GLN A 27 -1.87 19.74 -10.95
N PHE A 28 -0.88 20.35 -10.34
CA PHE A 28 -0.66 20.29 -8.90
C PHE A 28 -0.61 21.70 -8.30
N SER A 29 -1.09 21.83 -7.08
CA SER A 29 -0.95 23.08 -6.32
C SER A 29 0.52 23.36 -6.01
N ASN A 30 0.91 24.63 -6.05
CA ASN A 30 2.20 25.10 -5.57
C ASN A 30 2.23 25.28 -4.03
N GLU A 31 1.09 25.10 -3.36
CA GLU A 31 1.03 25.12 -1.92
C GLU A 31 1.68 23.90 -1.30
N ALA A 32 2.20 24.06 -0.08
CA ALA A 32 2.73 22.94 0.67
C ALA A 32 1.58 22.05 1.15
N ILE A 33 1.63 20.78 0.78
CA ILE A 33 0.65 19.74 1.13
C ILE A 33 1.32 18.57 1.84
N GLN A 34 0.53 17.81 2.56
CA GLN A 34 0.96 16.56 3.14
C GLN A 34 1.07 15.47 2.06
N LEU A 35 2.04 14.56 2.21
CA LEU A 35 2.26 13.48 1.25
C LEU A 35 1.00 12.62 1.02
N HIS A 36 0.19 12.39 2.05
CA HIS A 36 -1.02 11.59 1.95
C HIS A 36 -2.11 12.20 1.05
N GLU A 37 -2.09 13.52 0.83
CA GLU A 37 -3.02 14.19 -0.08
C GLU A 37 -2.76 13.84 -1.56
N LEU A 38 -1.56 13.33 -1.88
CA LEU A 38 -1.21 12.83 -3.21
C LEU A 38 -1.53 11.34 -3.42
N LEU A 39 -2.13 10.65 -2.47
CA LEU A 39 -2.45 9.22 -2.64
C LEU A 39 -3.29 8.90 -3.88
N PRO A 40 -4.30 9.71 -4.28
CA PRO A 40 -5.03 9.45 -5.52
C PRO A 40 -4.11 9.42 -6.76
N PHE A 41 -3.07 10.26 -6.78
CA PHE A 41 -2.06 10.25 -7.84
C PHE A 41 -1.22 8.96 -7.79
N PHE A 42 -0.68 8.57 -6.63
CA PHE A 42 0.10 7.33 -6.51
C PHE A 42 -0.72 6.08 -6.81
N GLN A 43 -1.99 6.06 -6.41
CA GLN A 43 -2.93 4.98 -6.74
C GLN A 43 -3.13 4.86 -8.25
N ASN A 44 -3.31 5.98 -8.96
CA ASN A 44 -3.45 5.98 -10.42
C ASN A 44 -2.20 5.44 -11.12
N ILE A 45 -1.00 5.84 -10.67
CA ILE A 45 0.27 5.31 -11.21
C ILE A 45 0.40 3.81 -10.91
N THR A 46 0.03 3.38 -9.69
CA THR A 46 0.04 1.96 -9.33
C THR A 46 -0.87 1.15 -10.25
N ASP A 47 -2.09 1.63 -10.50
CA ASP A 47 -3.04 0.95 -11.37
C ASP A 47 -2.48 0.82 -12.81
N LYS A 48 -1.78 1.84 -13.33
CA LYS A 48 -1.11 1.77 -14.64
C LYS A 48 0.05 0.75 -14.66
N VAL A 49 0.85 0.68 -13.61
CA VAL A 49 1.92 -0.32 -13.48
C VAL A 49 1.33 -1.73 -13.43
N VAL A 50 0.23 -1.91 -12.71
CA VAL A 50 -0.51 -3.17 -12.63
C VAL A 50 -1.12 -3.55 -13.97
N GLU A 51 -1.72 -2.61 -14.70
CA GLU A 51 -2.25 -2.83 -16.06
C GLU A 51 -1.17 -3.35 -17.02
N ILE A 52 0.05 -2.79 -16.97
CA ILE A 52 1.20 -3.26 -17.74
C ILE A 52 1.51 -4.72 -17.39
N ALA A 53 1.64 -5.05 -16.11
CA ALA A 53 1.94 -6.40 -15.68
C ALA A 53 0.84 -7.41 -16.04
N ILE A 54 -0.43 -7.00 -15.99
CA ILE A 54 -1.57 -7.82 -16.45
C ILE A 54 -1.46 -8.10 -17.95
N ALA A 55 -1.13 -7.11 -18.76
CA ALA A 55 -0.96 -7.28 -20.19
C ALA A 55 0.16 -8.30 -20.51
N GLU A 56 1.32 -8.19 -19.84
CA GLU A 56 2.42 -9.16 -19.99
C GLU A 56 2.02 -10.59 -19.58
N VAL A 57 1.21 -10.73 -18.52
CA VAL A 57 0.66 -12.04 -18.10
C VAL A 57 -0.23 -12.62 -19.19
N ILE A 58 -1.12 -11.82 -19.76
CA ILE A 58 -2.04 -12.25 -20.84
C ILE A 58 -1.25 -12.64 -22.09
N GLU A 59 -0.25 -11.84 -22.49
CA GLU A 59 0.63 -12.13 -23.62
C GLU A 59 1.41 -13.45 -23.43
N SER A 60 1.74 -13.79 -22.18
CA SER A 60 2.37 -15.09 -21.85
C SER A 60 1.41 -16.28 -21.88
N GLY A 61 0.13 -16.07 -22.20
CA GLY A 61 -0.92 -17.09 -22.24
C GLY A 61 -1.50 -17.46 -20.87
N LYS A 62 -1.14 -16.73 -19.80
CA LYS A 62 -1.70 -16.90 -18.44
C LYS A 62 -2.90 -15.98 -18.20
N ARG A 63 -3.59 -16.18 -17.07
CA ARG A 63 -4.72 -15.36 -16.63
C ARG A 63 -4.53 -14.93 -15.19
N ILE A 64 -4.96 -13.71 -14.89
CA ILE A 64 -5.10 -13.25 -13.51
C ILE A 64 -6.26 -14.00 -12.86
N SER A 65 -6.01 -14.57 -11.69
CA SER A 65 -7.00 -15.32 -10.92
C SER A 65 -7.76 -14.44 -9.93
N CYS A 66 -7.21 -13.27 -9.59
CA CYS A 66 -7.86 -12.30 -8.73
C CYS A 66 -9.11 -11.71 -9.40
N HIS A 67 -10.21 -11.65 -8.66
CA HIS A 67 -11.49 -11.10 -9.14
C HIS A 67 -12.23 -10.34 -8.03
N SER A 68 -13.26 -9.59 -8.38
CA SER A 68 -14.15 -8.95 -7.40
C SER A 68 -14.79 -10.00 -6.49
N GLY A 69 -14.82 -9.76 -5.19
CA GLY A 69 -15.34 -10.71 -4.20
C GLY A 69 -14.31 -11.78 -3.77
N CYS A 70 -13.04 -11.68 -4.19
CA CYS A 70 -11.99 -12.54 -3.69
C CYS A 70 -11.30 -11.89 -2.48
N GLY A 71 -11.62 -12.37 -1.28
CA GLY A 71 -10.99 -11.95 -0.02
C GLY A 71 -9.86 -12.86 0.46
N ALA A 72 -9.42 -13.82 -0.34
CA ALA A 72 -8.47 -14.86 0.09
C ALA A 72 -7.13 -14.32 0.65
N CYS A 73 -6.63 -13.20 0.13
CA CYS A 73 -5.41 -12.56 0.62
C CYS A 73 -5.64 -11.56 1.77
N CYS A 74 -6.87 -11.37 2.22
CA CYS A 74 -7.18 -10.34 3.22
C CYS A 74 -6.83 -10.73 4.67
N SER A 75 -6.20 -11.88 4.91
CA SER A 75 -5.59 -12.24 6.20
C SER A 75 -4.07 -12.05 6.21
N GLN A 76 -3.50 -11.42 5.18
CA GLN A 76 -2.07 -11.13 5.11
C GLN A 76 -1.67 -9.94 6.00
N LEU A 77 -0.40 -9.94 6.44
CA LEU A 77 0.22 -8.80 7.12
C LEU A 77 0.52 -7.70 6.10
N VAL A 78 -0.47 -6.87 5.80
CA VAL A 78 -0.41 -5.85 4.74
C VAL A 78 0.49 -4.68 5.17
N PRO A 79 1.60 -4.40 4.48
CA PRO A 79 2.39 -3.20 4.74
C PRO A 79 1.72 -1.96 4.12
N ILE A 80 1.70 -0.87 4.87
CA ILE A 80 1.25 0.45 4.42
C ILE A 80 2.30 1.51 4.76
N SER A 81 2.42 2.54 3.95
CA SER A 81 3.22 3.71 4.28
C SER A 81 2.55 4.55 5.37
N LYS A 82 3.33 5.40 6.05
CA LYS A 82 2.76 6.38 7.00
C LYS A 82 1.79 7.34 6.32
N ALA A 83 2.04 7.69 5.06
CA ALA A 83 1.11 8.51 4.27
C ALA A 83 -0.22 7.78 4.03
N GLU A 84 -0.19 6.49 3.66
CA GLU A 84 -1.42 5.69 3.56
C GLU A 84 -2.12 5.55 4.90
N GLY A 85 -1.35 5.37 5.98
CA GLY A 85 -1.89 5.35 7.34
C GLY A 85 -2.68 6.61 7.69
N ALA A 86 -2.14 7.79 7.41
CA ALA A 86 -2.82 9.07 7.65
C ALA A 86 -4.13 9.19 6.83
N ALA A 87 -4.09 8.81 5.55
CA ALA A 87 -5.31 8.83 4.72
C ALA A 87 -6.36 7.82 5.18
N LEU A 88 -5.95 6.63 5.61
CA LEU A 88 -6.88 5.61 6.12
C LEU A 88 -7.50 6.02 7.46
N LEU A 89 -6.75 6.69 8.34
CA LEU A 89 -7.31 7.28 9.56
C LEU A 89 -8.38 8.31 9.20
N ASN A 90 -8.09 9.23 8.28
CA ASN A 90 -9.07 10.22 7.81
C ASN A 90 -10.29 9.54 7.18
N LEU A 91 -10.08 8.50 6.36
CA LEU A 91 -11.17 7.74 5.75
C LEU A 91 -12.09 7.10 6.81
N ILE A 92 -11.52 6.49 7.86
CA ILE A 92 -12.30 5.89 8.94
C ILE A 92 -13.20 6.93 9.61
N GLU A 93 -12.72 8.17 9.82
CA GLU A 93 -13.52 9.24 10.41
C GLU A 93 -14.69 9.70 9.52
N THR A 94 -14.57 9.54 8.20
CA THR A 94 -15.66 9.88 7.25
C THR A 94 -16.71 8.79 7.13
N LEU A 95 -16.47 7.58 7.67
CA LEU A 95 -17.43 6.50 7.60
C LEU A 95 -18.68 6.80 8.45
N PRO A 96 -19.88 6.32 8.04
CA PRO A 96 -21.05 6.35 8.88
C PRO A 96 -20.77 5.72 10.25
N GLU A 97 -21.35 6.28 11.34
CA GLU A 97 -21.03 5.90 12.73
C GLU A 97 -21.07 4.40 12.99
N ALA A 98 -22.10 3.72 12.53
CA ALA A 98 -22.22 2.25 12.72
C ALA A 98 -21.05 1.51 12.05
N ARG A 99 -20.66 1.93 10.85
CA ARG A 99 -19.56 1.31 10.11
C ARG A 99 -18.21 1.64 10.72
N ARG A 100 -18.01 2.88 11.16
CA ARG A 100 -16.81 3.32 11.85
C ARG A 100 -16.60 2.52 13.14
N SER A 101 -17.64 2.38 13.95
CA SER A 101 -17.61 1.57 15.18
C SER A 101 -17.27 0.11 14.91
N GLU A 102 -17.87 -0.50 13.88
CA GLU A 102 -17.56 -1.88 13.47
C GLU A 102 -16.09 -2.04 13.06
N VAL A 103 -15.58 -1.17 12.18
CA VAL A 103 -14.17 -1.20 11.73
C VAL A 103 -13.23 -1.06 12.91
N ARG A 104 -13.47 -0.10 13.81
CA ARG A 104 -12.65 0.11 15.03
C ARG A 104 -12.68 -1.12 15.94
N SER A 105 -13.85 -1.75 16.13
CA SER A 105 -13.98 -2.97 16.90
C SER A 105 -13.20 -4.14 16.31
N ARG A 106 -13.19 -4.29 14.97
CA ARG A 106 -12.40 -5.32 14.28
C ARG A 106 -10.89 -5.09 14.44
N PHE A 107 -10.42 -3.86 14.35
CA PHE A 107 -9.01 -3.53 14.65
C PHE A 107 -8.64 -3.91 16.08
N ALA A 108 -9.45 -3.51 17.06
CA ALA A 108 -9.20 -3.80 18.47
C ALA A 108 -9.18 -5.31 18.76
N LYS A 109 -10.15 -6.06 18.21
CA LYS A 109 -10.22 -7.52 18.34
C LYS A 109 -8.99 -8.20 17.76
N ASN A 110 -8.58 -7.84 16.54
CA ASN A 110 -7.46 -8.47 15.88
C ASN A 110 -6.13 -8.12 16.56
N MET A 111 -5.99 -6.87 17.05
CA MET A 111 -4.81 -6.48 17.82
C MET A 111 -4.70 -7.27 19.13
N ALA A 112 -5.81 -7.46 19.86
CA ALA A 112 -5.81 -8.25 21.09
C ALA A 112 -5.44 -9.72 20.82
N ALA A 113 -5.99 -10.32 19.76
CA ALA A 113 -5.66 -11.69 19.38
C ALA A 113 -4.19 -11.84 18.95
N LEU A 114 -3.65 -10.84 18.25
CA LEU A 114 -2.25 -10.83 17.84
C LEU A 114 -1.31 -10.68 19.03
N GLU A 115 -1.63 -9.79 19.98
CA GLU A 115 -0.84 -9.59 21.20
C GLU A 115 -0.83 -10.85 22.07
N GLU A 116 -1.92 -11.60 22.12
CA GLU A 116 -1.99 -12.89 22.82
C GLU A 116 -1.13 -13.96 22.11
N ALA A 117 -1.15 -14.00 20.77
CA ALA A 117 -0.45 -15.02 19.99
C ALA A 117 1.05 -14.75 19.84
N ASP A 118 1.45 -13.50 19.59
CA ASP A 118 2.84 -13.07 19.40
C ASP A 118 3.06 -11.61 19.83
N PRO A 119 3.24 -11.33 21.12
CA PRO A 119 3.38 -9.97 21.66
C PRO A 119 4.59 -9.19 21.16
N GLY A 120 5.51 -9.84 20.45
CA GLY A 120 6.71 -9.19 19.91
C GLY A 120 6.76 -9.14 18.39
N LEU A 121 5.65 -9.43 17.69
CA LEU A 121 5.66 -9.54 16.24
C LEU A 121 6.14 -8.26 15.55
N PHE A 122 5.68 -7.11 15.99
CA PHE A 122 6.01 -5.83 15.34
C PHE A 122 7.47 -5.45 15.51
N ASP A 123 8.04 -5.64 16.71
CA ASP A 123 9.47 -5.40 16.97
C ASP A 123 10.35 -6.34 16.14
N LYS A 124 9.94 -7.60 16.01
CA LYS A 124 10.62 -8.58 15.16
C LYS A 124 10.57 -8.17 13.68
N LEU A 125 9.42 -7.67 13.23
CA LEU A 125 9.23 -7.22 11.84
C LEU A 125 10.07 -5.96 11.57
N GLU A 126 10.01 -4.96 12.43
CA GLU A 126 10.77 -3.72 12.29
C GLU A 126 12.27 -4.03 12.24
N LYS A 127 12.76 -4.84 13.18
CA LYS A 127 14.16 -5.26 13.19
C LYS A 127 14.54 -5.99 11.91
N ALA A 128 13.75 -6.96 11.45
CA ALA A 128 14.02 -7.69 10.21
C ALA A 128 14.01 -6.77 8.99
N ALA A 129 13.15 -5.76 8.97
CA ALA A 129 13.07 -4.79 7.89
C ALA A 129 14.29 -3.85 7.85
N LEU A 130 14.76 -3.35 9.01
CA LEU A 130 15.97 -2.55 9.13
C LEU A 130 17.23 -3.35 8.78
N ASP A 131 17.27 -4.62 9.16
CA ASP A 131 18.36 -5.55 8.81
C ASP A 131 18.29 -6.03 7.35
N HIS A 132 17.25 -5.63 6.57
CA HIS A 132 16.97 -6.10 5.21
C HIS A 132 16.85 -7.62 5.09
N ASP A 133 16.45 -8.31 6.16
CA ASP A 133 16.30 -9.76 6.25
C ASP A 133 14.96 -10.21 5.64
N LYS A 134 14.96 -10.42 4.32
CA LYS A 134 13.76 -10.79 3.55
C LYS A 134 13.17 -12.14 3.97
N GLU A 135 14.02 -13.10 4.34
CA GLU A 135 13.55 -14.43 4.76
C GLU A 135 12.83 -14.34 6.10
N ARG A 136 13.34 -13.56 7.02
CA ARG A 136 12.69 -13.31 8.31
C ARG A 136 11.39 -12.54 8.16
N ILE A 137 11.35 -11.50 7.32
CA ILE A 137 10.10 -10.77 7.00
C ILE A 137 9.06 -11.74 6.45
N LYS A 138 9.44 -12.62 5.52
CA LYS A 138 8.56 -13.64 4.95
C LYS A 138 8.05 -14.61 6.01
N ALA A 139 8.94 -15.13 6.87
CA ALA A 139 8.57 -16.04 7.95
C ALA A 139 7.56 -15.40 8.92
N ILE A 140 7.77 -14.13 9.32
CA ILE A 140 6.85 -13.36 10.15
C ILE A 140 5.50 -13.19 9.45
N GLY A 141 5.49 -12.86 8.16
CA GLY A 141 4.27 -12.72 7.37
C GLY A 141 3.46 -14.02 7.30
N LEU A 142 4.10 -15.16 7.13
CA LEU A 142 3.45 -16.47 7.14
C LEU A 142 2.90 -16.82 8.53
N ALA A 143 3.67 -16.61 9.59
CA ALA A 143 3.21 -16.83 10.97
C ALA A 143 1.98 -15.96 11.31
N TYR A 144 1.97 -14.69 10.88
CA TYR A 144 0.77 -13.84 11.01
C TYR A 144 -0.42 -14.40 10.23
N PHE A 145 -0.18 -14.90 9.01
CA PHE A 145 -1.24 -15.47 8.18
C PHE A 145 -1.91 -16.68 8.85
N ASP A 146 -1.13 -17.53 9.52
CA ASP A 146 -1.62 -18.71 10.25
C ASP A 146 -2.56 -18.35 11.43
N LEU A 147 -2.56 -17.09 11.87
CA LEU A 147 -3.51 -16.61 12.89
C LEU A 147 -4.92 -16.38 12.35
N ASP A 148 -5.11 -16.42 11.03
CA ASP A 148 -6.40 -16.21 10.33
C ASP A 148 -7.13 -14.95 10.81
N LEU A 149 -6.41 -13.84 10.92
CA LEU A 149 -6.92 -12.54 11.33
C LEU A 149 -7.35 -11.75 10.08
N PRO A 150 -8.67 -11.68 9.77
CA PRO A 150 -9.11 -11.01 8.56
C PRO A 150 -8.90 -9.50 8.65
N CYS A 151 -8.54 -8.88 7.52
CA CYS A 151 -8.41 -7.43 7.42
C CYS A 151 -9.66 -6.73 7.98
N PRO A 152 -9.52 -5.71 8.85
CA PRO A 152 -10.68 -5.00 9.43
C PRO A 152 -11.64 -4.37 8.40
N PHE A 153 -11.16 -4.14 7.18
CA PHE A 153 -11.95 -3.63 6.05
C PHE A 153 -12.59 -4.73 5.20
N LEU A 154 -12.33 -6.01 5.47
CA LEU A 154 -12.97 -7.11 4.76
C LEU A 154 -14.46 -7.20 5.14
N GLN A 155 -15.33 -7.25 4.14
CA GLN A 155 -16.77 -7.44 4.32
C GLN A 155 -17.29 -8.32 3.18
N ASP A 156 -18.01 -9.39 3.51
CA ASP A 156 -18.62 -10.30 2.53
C ASP A 156 -17.64 -10.71 1.41
N GLN A 157 -16.43 -11.14 1.80
CA GLN A 157 -15.31 -11.51 0.92
C GLN A 157 -14.86 -10.38 -0.01
N SER A 158 -15.20 -9.13 0.26
CA SER A 158 -14.82 -7.96 -0.52
C SER A 158 -14.17 -6.88 0.35
N CYS A 159 -13.24 -6.12 -0.24
CA CYS A 159 -12.66 -4.96 0.41
C CYS A 159 -13.67 -3.81 0.44
N SER A 160 -14.14 -3.41 1.62
CA SER A 160 -15.13 -2.32 1.76
C SER A 160 -14.57 -0.93 1.44
N ILE A 161 -13.24 -0.81 1.35
CA ILE A 161 -12.53 0.42 0.94
C ILE A 161 -11.78 0.21 -0.39
N HIS A 162 -12.30 -0.65 -1.28
CA HIS A 162 -11.60 -1.06 -2.51
C HIS A 162 -11.03 0.11 -3.33
N PRO A 163 -11.76 1.24 -3.56
CA PRO A 163 -11.19 2.40 -4.27
C PRO A 163 -10.02 3.07 -3.54
N GLN A 164 -9.98 2.99 -2.21
CA GLN A 164 -8.93 3.58 -1.35
C GLN A 164 -7.99 2.54 -0.75
N ARG A 165 -8.04 1.28 -1.24
CA ARG A 165 -7.16 0.20 -0.73
C ARG A 165 -5.68 0.58 -0.88
N PRO A 166 -4.82 0.12 0.06
CA PRO A 166 -3.38 0.38 0.01
C PRO A 166 -2.73 -0.03 -1.31
N LEU A 167 -1.62 0.62 -1.65
CA LEU A 167 -0.86 0.33 -2.88
C LEU A 167 -0.39 -1.13 -2.90
N SER A 168 0.09 -1.65 -1.76
CA SER A 168 0.48 -3.06 -1.64
C SER A 168 -0.66 -4.04 -1.95
N CYS A 169 -1.91 -3.68 -1.57
CA CYS A 169 -3.09 -4.48 -1.92
C CYS A 169 -3.45 -4.38 -3.41
N ARG A 170 -3.13 -3.26 -4.09
CA ARG A 170 -3.31 -3.10 -5.54
C ARG A 170 -2.29 -3.92 -6.31
N GLU A 171 -1.07 -3.97 -5.78
CA GLU A 171 0.09 -4.64 -6.36
C GLU A 171 0.10 -6.17 -6.16
N PHE A 172 -0.75 -6.69 -5.26
CA PHE A 172 -0.81 -8.13 -5.00
C PHE A 172 -1.80 -8.81 -5.94
N LEU A 173 -1.26 -9.49 -6.95
CA LEU A 173 -2.01 -10.26 -7.92
C LEU A 173 -1.37 -11.63 -8.10
N VAL A 174 -2.19 -12.65 -8.38
CA VAL A 174 -1.74 -14.02 -8.62
C VAL A 174 -2.32 -14.58 -9.92
N VAL A 175 -1.59 -15.51 -10.51
CA VAL A 175 -2.04 -16.33 -11.64
C VAL A 175 -2.36 -17.77 -11.22
N SER A 176 -1.92 -18.18 -10.01
CA SER A 176 -2.29 -19.45 -9.39
C SER A 176 -3.75 -19.42 -8.89
N ASP A 177 -4.28 -20.59 -8.53
CA ASP A 177 -5.63 -20.71 -7.96
C ASP A 177 -5.74 -19.84 -6.68
N PRO A 178 -6.78 -18.99 -6.54
CA PRO A 178 -7.00 -18.18 -5.35
C PRO A 178 -7.12 -18.97 -4.05
N ALA A 179 -7.49 -20.25 -4.12
CA ALA A 179 -7.51 -21.12 -2.94
C ALA A 179 -6.13 -21.24 -2.27
N TYR A 180 -5.04 -21.12 -3.04
CA TYR A 180 -3.68 -21.11 -2.49
C TYR A 180 -3.37 -19.81 -1.72
N CYS A 181 -4.06 -18.72 -2.00
CA CYS A 181 -3.93 -17.49 -1.22
C CYS A 181 -4.58 -17.60 0.16
N ALA A 182 -5.56 -18.48 0.34
CA ALA A 182 -6.20 -18.73 1.63
C ALA A 182 -5.36 -19.60 2.57
N LYS A 183 -4.39 -20.32 2.04
CA LYS A 183 -3.38 -21.11 2.77
C LYS A 183 -2.05 -20.97 2.04
N PRO A 184 -1.36 -19.85 2.21
CA PRO A 184 -0.23 -19.53 1.36
C PRO A 184 0.93 -20.51 1.58
N ASP A 185 1.16 -21.34 0.59
CA ASP A 185 2.41 -22.06 0.40
C ASP A 185 3.20 -21.31 -0.67
N PRO A 186 4.36 -20.72 -0.32
CA PRO A 186 5.19 -20.01 -1.28
C PRO A 186 5.65 -20.86 -2.48
N ALA A 187 5.54 -22.18 -2.38
CA ALA A 187 5.88 -23.09 -3.48
C ALA A 187 4.79 -23.16 -4.55
N VAL A 188 3.53 -22.82 -4.22
CA VAL A 188 2.39 -22.95 -5.14
C VAL A 188 1.71 -21.63 -5.47
N VAL A 189 1.88 -20.58 -4.65
CA VAL A 189 1.36 -19.25 -4.96
C VAL A 189 2.24 -18.59 -6.01
N GLU A 190 1.70 -18.40 -7.20
CA GLU A 190 2.39 -17.72 -8.30
C GLU A 190 1.94 -16.27 -8.39
N ASN A 191 2.77 -15.37 -7.85
CA ASN A 191 2.53 -13.93 -7.90
C ASN A 191 2.83 -13.35 -9.28
N VAL A 192 2.06 -12.33 -9.67
CA VAL A 192 2.41 -11.48 -10.82
C VAL A 192 3.65 -10.67 -10.48
N VAL A 193 4.63 -10.72 -11.37
CA VAL A 193 5.85 -9.91 -11.25
C VAL A 193 5.53 -8.51 -11.77
N LEU A 194 5.62 -7.51 -10.90
CA LEU A 194 5.46 -6.12 -11.30
C LEU A 194 6.80 -5.56 -11.77
N PRO A 195 6.83 -4.80 -12.86
CA PRO A 195 8.06 -4.17 -13.34
C PRO A 195 8.60 -3.12 -12.35
N LYS A 196 7.73 -2.54 -11.52
CA LYS A 196 8.09 -1.61 -10.44
C LYS A 196 7.06 -1.72 -9.31
N ARG A 197 7.50 -1.58 -8.04
CA ARG A 197 6.60 -1.50 -6.88
C ARG A 197 6.47 -0.05 -6.43
N VAL A 198 5.34 0.56 -6.71
CA VAL A 198 5.02 1.94 -6.32
C VAL A 198 4.90 2.07 -4.80
N SER A 199 4.38 1.02 -4.12
CA SER A 199 4.33 0.95 -2.66
C SER A 199 5.70 1.16 -2.02
N SER A 200 6.74 0.49 -2.54
CA SER A 200 8.11 0.62 -2.02
C SER A 200 8.67 2.04 -2.18
N ILE A 201 8.32 2.73 -3.26
CA ILE A 201 8.71 4.13 -3.46
C ILE A 201 8.02 5.00 -2.42
N LEU A 202 6.74 4.77 -2.16
CA LEU A 202 5.99 5.55 -1.18
C LEU A 202 6.47 5.30 0.25
N TYR A 203 6.93 4.09 0.60
CA TYR A 203 7.58 3.82 1.89
C TYR A 203 8.82 4.70 2.05
N ASN A 204 9.69 4.74 1.04
CA ASN A 204 10.89 5.58 1.06
C ASN A 204 10.58 7.08 1.15
N LEU A 205 9.51 7.56 0.52
CA LEU A 205 9.07 8.95 0.62
C LEU A 205 8.47 9.27 2.00
N SER A 206 7.90 8.28 2.68
CA SER A 206 7.30 8.39 4.00
C SER A 206 8.31 8.24 5.15
N SER A 207 9.49 7.70 4.86
CA SER A 207 10.59 7.58 5.83
C SER A 207 11.22 8.94 6.10
N ARG A 208 11.52 9.22 7.37
CA ARG A 208 12.29 10.41 7.77
C ARG A 208 13.80 10.18 7.69
N ASP A 209 14.21 8.95 7.98
CA ASP A 209 15.59 8.50 7.97
C ASP A 209 15.63 7.01 7.61
N SER A 210 16.17 6.71 6.44
CA SER A 210 16.20 5.35 5.90
C SER A 210 16.99 4.35 6.75
N ASN A 211 17.82 4.81 7.69
CA ASN A 211 18.61 3.95 8.56
C ASN A 211 17.87 3.57 9.86
N SER A 212 16.89 4.35 10.26
CA SER A 212 16.16 4.17 11.52
C SER A 212 14.64 4.08 11.34
N ASP A 213 14.15 4.24 10.12
CA ASP A 213 12.72 4.25 9.81
C ASP A 213 12.46 3.52 8.50
N THR A 214 11.70 2.43 8.56
CA THR A 214 11.33 1.63 7.39
C THR A 214 10.39 2.35 6.42
N GLY A 215 9.77 3.45 6.87
CA GLY A 215 8.75 4.19 6.11
C GLY A 215 7.42 3.46 5.95
N PHE A 216 7.31 2.23 6.44
CA PHE A 216 6.08 1.44 6.42
C PHE A 216 5.76 0.84 7.80
N MET A 217 4.52 0.41 7.94
CA MET A 217 4.00 -0.28 9.11
C MET A 217 2.92 -1.29 8.69
N PRO A 218 2.63 -2.32 9.48
CA PRO A 218 1.48 -3.19 9.25
C PRO A 218 0.15 -2.45 9.36
N LEU A 219 -0.76 -2.68 8.41
CA LEU A 219 -2.11 -2.10 8.43
C LEU A 219 -2.85 -2.37 9.74
N ILE A 220 -2.66 -3.55 10.32
CA ILE A 220 -3.34 -3.93 11.56
C ILE A 220 -2.97 -3.02 12.75
N GLN A 221 -1.81 -2.37 12.74
CA GLN A 221 -1.41 -1.38 13.76
C GLN A 221 -2.03 0.01 13.57
N LEU A 222 -2.79 0.23 12.49
CA LEU A 222 -3.25 1.57 12.08
C LEU A 222 -3.82 2.40 13.24
N LEU A 223 -4.77 1.86 13.98
CA LEU A 223 -5.41 2.60 15.08
C LEU A 223 -4.53 2.70 16.33
N ALA A 224 -3.75 1.68 16.63
CA ALA A 224 -2.82 1.69 17.77
C ALA A 224 -1.67 2.68 17.54
N SER A 225 -1.31 2.93 16.28
CA SER A 225 -0.22 3.83 15.89
C SER A 225 -0.68 5.19 15.41
N ALA A 226 -1.94 5.58 15.63
CA ALA A 226 -2.52 6.82 15.07
C ALA A 226 -1.71 8.07 15.42
N GLU A 227 -1.27 8.21 16.68
CA GLU A 227 -0.44 9.33 17.12
C GLU A 227 0.93 9.33 16.44
N SER A 228 1.60 8.17 16.41
CA SER A 228 2.92 8.03 15.78
C SER A 228 2.86 8.25 14.26
N ILE A 229 1.75 7.90 13.61
CA ILE A 229 1.52 8.20 12.20
C ILE A 229 1.46 9.70 11.99
N GLN A 230 0.71 10.43 12.80
CA GLN A 230 0.58 11.90 12.68
C GLN A 230 1.90 12.61 12.92
N ILE A 231 2.61 12.26 14.00
CA ILE A 231 3.93 12.83 14.32
C ILE A 231 4.97 12.42 13.25
N GLY A 232 4.84 11.21 12.71
CA GLY A 232 5.76 10.60 11.75
C GLY A 232 5.61 11.08 10.31
N GLN A 233 4.63 11.94 9.99
CA GLN A 233 4.49 12.48 8.64
C GLN A 233 5.73 13.29 8.23
N PRO A 234 6.17 13.20 6.96
CA PRO A 234 7.21 14.08 6.46
C PRO A 234 6.71 15.54 6.45
N THR A 235 7.66 16.48 6.53
CA THR A 235 7.34 17.91 6.47
C THR A 235 6.56 18.23 5.18
N PRO A 236 5.45 18.99 5.26
CA PRO A 236 4.73 19.41 4.07
C PRO A 236 5.63 20.09 3.05
N ALA A 237 5.41 19.80 1.78
CA ALA A 237 6.15 20.39 0.67
C ALA A 237 5.19 20.66 -0.50
N PRO A 238 5.54 21.53 -1.46
CA PRO A 238 4.78 21.69 -2.69
C PRO A 238 4.52 20.34 -3.37
N ALA A 239 3.30 20.16 -3.89
CA ALA A 239 2.93 18.91 -4.55
C ALA A 239 3.92 18.51 -5.65
N ILE A 240 4.42 19.51 -6.39
CA ILE A 240 5.41 19.30 -7.46
C ILE A 240 6.72 18.65 -6.93
N ASP A 241 7.16 19.01 -5.74
CA ASP A 241 8.40 18.47 -5.16
C ASP A 241 8.22 17.00 -4.78
N TRP A 242 7.05 16.63 -4.23
CA TRP A 242 6.72 15.23 -3.95
C TRP A 242 6.66 14.39 -5.23
N VAL A 243 6.02 14.93 -6.27
CA VAL A 243 5.89 14.27 -7.56
C VAL A 243 7.26 14.08 -8.21
N ASN A 244 8.12 15.09 -8.22
CA ASN A 244 9.47 14.98 -8.77
C ASN A 244 10.30 13.94 -8.05
N ARG A 245 10.32 13.96 -6.70
CA ARG A 245 11.01 12.94 -5.89
C ARG A 245 10.49 11.52 -6.16
N PHE A 246 9.19 11.38 -6.41
CA PHE A 246 8.58 10.12 -6.76
C PHE A 246 9.01 9.66 -8.16
N LEU A 247 8.96 10.55 -9.16
CA LEU A 247 9.31 10.25 -10.53
C LEU A 247 10.79 9.85 -10.70
N GLU A 248 11.70 10.52 -9.99
CA GLU A 248 13.11 10.16 -9.96
C GLU A 248 13.32 8.71 -9.51
N ARG A 249 12.54 8.22 -8.54
CA ARG A 249 12.63 6.85 -8.03
C ARG A 249 11.89 5.83 -8.91
N LEU A 250 10.86 6.28 -9.62
CA LEU A 250 10.08 5.40 -10.49
C LEU A 250 10.83 5.10 -11.79
N GLY A 251 11.52 6.08 -12.36
CA GLY A 251 12.25 5.98 -13.63
C GLY A 251 13.70 5.49 -13.51
N GLY A 252 14.24 5.36 -12.27
CA GLY A 252 15.63 4.96 -11.98
C GLY A 252 15.85 3.44 -11.93
#